data_8df307065dd8ac6c6c6982f99b62e28d
#
_entry.id   8df307065dd8ac6c6c6982f99b62e28d
#
_cell.length_a   1.000
_cell.length_b   1.000
_cell.length_c   1.000
_cell.angle_alpha   90.00
_cell.angle_beta   90.00
_cell.angle_gamma   90.00
#
_symmetry.space_group_name_H-M   'P 1'
#
loop_
_entity.id
_entity.type
_entity.pdbx_description
1 polymer ?
#
loop_
_entity_poly.entity_id
_entity_poly.type
_entity_poly.pdbx_seq_one_letter_code
_entity_poly.pdbx_strand_id
1 'polypeptide(L)'
;MAYDGKIMRLALQEFEKDKNAREAELRDRRERIFQKQPRLRQIEGELHSTMSRIISGALRRGTDPRPAIAALRDENLSLQAEKRELLERMGLPENCLEETPVCSLCGDTGYRDGHVCRCLRRYYAREQKKELSRMLDLGGQSFDTFDLDWYSDHLLPGQSKSEREQMEGKVYETCVAFAHQFGRRPENLLLFGAPGLGKTHLSAAIARDVSDKGFSVVYDTASHVFERFETQKFGGREDQETAADVEALTQLVKENA
;
A
#
# COMPACT_ATOMS: atom_id res chain seq x y z
N MET A 1 -5.32 -0.68 -13.34
CA MET A 1 -6.06 -0.07 -12.21
C MET A 1 -5.57 1.36 -12.06
N ALA A 2 -6.47 2.32 -12.20
CA ALA A 2 -6.16 3.71 -11.86
C ALA A 2 -6.21 3.87 -10.33
N TYR A 3 -5.26 4.59 -9.76
CA TYR A 3 -5.20 4.92 -8.33
C TYR A 3 -5.55 6.39 -8.17
N ASP A 4 -6.32 6.73 -7.12
CA ASP A 4 -6.54 8.12 -6.75
C ASP A 4 -5.22 8.78 -6.36
N GLY A 5 -4.89 9.91 -6.99
CA GLY A 5 -3.59 10.58 -6.84
C GLY A 5 -3.37 11.14 -5.43
N LYS A 6 -4.42 11.66 -4.77
CA LYS A 6 -4.36 12.17 -3.41
C LYS A 6 -4.08 11.06 -2.41
N ILE A 7 -4.82 9.94 -2.52
CA ILE A 7 -4.65 8.79 -1.65
C ILE A 7 -3.28 8.14 -1.88
N MET A 8 -2.81 8.07 -3.14
CA MET A 8 -1.50 7.53 -3.45
C MET A 8 -0.37 8.38 -2.85
N ARG A 9 -0.47 9.71 -2.87
CA ARG A 9 0.51 10.59 -2.20
C ARG A 9 0.57 10.32 -0.69
N LEU A 10 -0.58 10.19 -0.02
CA LEU A 10 -0.63 9.85 1.40
C LEU A 10 -0.04 8.48 1.68
N ALA A 11 -0.36 7.50 0.86
CA ALA A 11 0.19 6.14 0.95
C ALA A 11 1.72 6.12 0.80
N LEU A 12 2.25 6.88 -0.16
CA LEU A 12 3.69 7.04 -0.35
C LEU A 12 4.36 7.73 0.85
N GLN A 13 3.76 8.78 1.39
CA GLN A 13 4.30 9.47 2.58
C GLN A 13 4.41 8.53 3.78
N GLU A 14 3.38 7.73 4.07
CA GLU A 14 3.43 6.75 5.16
C GLU A 14 4.41 5.60 4.87
N PHE A 15 4.49 5.15 3.62
CA PHE A 15 5.45 4.14 3.19
C PHE A 15 6.90 4.61 3.39
N GLU A 16 7.23 5.84 2.94
CA GLU A 16 8.55 6.45 3.11
C GLU A 16 8.87 6.72 4.59
N LYS A 17 7.89 7.16 5.37
CA LYS A 17 8.03 7.37 6.80
C LYS A 17 8.42 6.07 7.52
N ASP A 18 7.72 4.97 7.24
CA ASP A 18 8.02 3.66 7.83
C ASP A 18 9.40 3.15 7.37
N LYS A 19 9.78 3.40 6.11
CA LYS A 19 11.11 3.07 5.59
C LYS A 19 12.20 3.87 6.32
N ASN A 20 12.05 5.19 6.40
CA ASN A 20 13.00 6.07 7.08
C ASN A 20 13.14 5.73 8.57
N ALA A 21 12.05 5.31 9.23
CA ALA A 21 12.10 4.86 10.62
C ALA A 21 12.96 3.60 10.78
N ARG A 22 12.82 2.61 9.88
CA ARG A 22 13.65 1.40 9.89
C ARG A 22 15.13 1.70 9.60
N GLU A 23 15.40 2.58 8.65
CA GLU A 23 16.77 3.02 8.37
C GLU A 23 17.40 3.76 9.57
N ALA A 24 16.63 4.58 10.27
CA ALA A 24 17.08 5.24 11.49
C ALA A 24 17.40 4.21 12.59
N GLU A 25 16.52 3.24 12.79
CA GLU A 25 16.74 2.15 13.76
C GLU A 25 17.99 1.34 13.43
N LEU A 26 18.23 1.05 12.15
CA LEU A 26 19.45 0.36 11.71
C LEU A 26 20.70 1.20 11.97
N ARG A 27 20.66 2.52 11.69
CA ARG A 27 21.77 3.44 12.00
C ARG A 27 22.09 3.44 13.50
N ASP A 28 21.07 3.55 14.34
CA ASP A 28 21.23 3.53 15.80
C ASP A 28 21.77 2.20 16.31
N ARG A 29 21.33 1.09 15.72
CA ARG A 29 21.83 -0.25 16.02
C ARG A 29 23.31 -0.38 15.65
N ARG A 30 23.69 0.02 14.44
CA ARG A 30 25.07 0.05 13.96
C ARG A 30 25.95 0.87 14.90
N GLU A 31 25.49 2.06 15.26
CA GLU A 31 26.25 2.95 16.15
C GLU A 31 26.50 2.31 17.52
N ARG A 32 25.47 1.70 18.13
CA ARG A 32 25.63 0.98 19.42
C ARG A 32 26.60 -0.20 19.32
N ILE A 33 26.61 -0.93 18.20
CA ILE A 33 27.54 -2.03 17.98
C ILE A 33 28.94 -1.51 17.78
N PHE A 34 29.15 -0.46 17.00
CA PHE A 34 30.45 0.14 16.75
C PHE A 34 31.05 0.80 17.98
N GLN A 35 30.22 1.34 18.89
CA GLN A 35 30.72 1.83 20.19
C GLN A 35 31.26 0.70 21.06
N LYS A 36 30.65 -0.47 21.03
CA LYS A 36 31.12 -1.65 21.78
C LYS A 36 32.33 -2.32 21.12
N GLN A 37 32.40 -2.31 19.80
CA GLN A 37 33.45 -2.93 19.00
C GLN A 37 33.90 -2.00 17.86
N PRO A 38 34.83 -1.05 18.12
CA PRO A 38 35.26 -0.07 17.11
C PRO A 38 35.90 -0.69 15.86
N ARG A 39 36.49 -1.88 15.98
CA ARG A 39 37.12 -2.57 14.85
C ARG A 39 36.07 -2.93 13.76
N LEU A 40 34.81 -3.22 14.13
CA LEU A 40 33.73 -3.46 13.16
C LEU A 40 33.47 -2.23 12.29
N ARG A 41 33.53 -1.01 12.83
CA ARG A 41 33.40 0.23 12.04
C ARG A 41 34.54 0.37 11.02
N GLN A 42 35.76 0.03 11.42
CA GLN A 42 36.90 0.08 10.49
C GLN A 42 36.73 -0.94 9.37
N ILE A 43 36.38 -2.18 9.69
CA ILE A 43 36.15 -3.23 8.71
C ILE A 43 35.06 -2.82 7.71
N GLU A 44 33.91 -2.28 8.17
CA GLU A 44 32.84 -1.78 7.29
C GLU A 44 33.36 -0.67 6.34
N GLY A 45 34.19 0.25 6.85
CA GLY A 45 34.82 1.28 6.04
C GLY A 45 35.81 0.72 5.01
N GLU A 46 36.63 -0.25 5.40
CA GLU A 46 37.58 -0.93 4.51
C GLU A 46 36.84 -1.72 3.42
N LEU A 47 35.82 -2.49 3.77
CA LEU A 47 34.95 -3.22 2.82
C LEU A 47 34.24 -2.28 1.84
N HIS A 48 33.71 -1.15 2.33
CA HIS A 48 33.07 -0.17 1.46
C HIS A 48 34.05 0.51 0.49
N SER A 49 35.27 0.76 0.92
CA SER A 49 36.33 1.36 0.08
C SER A 49 36.88 0.42 -1.00
N THR A 50 36.72 -0.89 -0.82
CA THR A 50 37.28 -1.90 -1.75
C THR A 50 36.73 -1.74 -3.16
N MET A 51 35.44 -1.43 -3.33
CA MET A 51 34.84 -1.22 -4.67
C MET A 51 35.49 -0.02 -5.38
N SER A 52 35.71 1.09 -4.68
CA SER A 52 36.40 2.27 -5.23
C SER A 52 37.86 1.96 -5.61
N ARG A 53 38.53 1.15 -4.79
CA ARG A 53 39.91 0.67 -5.04
C ARG A 53 39.98 -0.23 -6.28
N ILE A 54 39.02 -1.13 -6.48
CA ILE A 54 38.94 -1.98 -7.67
C ILE A 54 38.73 -1.12 -8.92
N ILE A 55 37.77 -0.18 -8.91
CA ILE A 55 37.50 0.71 -10.03
C ILE A 55 38.74 1.55 -10.37
N SER A 56 39.39 2.13 -9.36
CA SER A 56 40.60 2.93 -9.53
C SER A 56 41.77 2.11 -10.08
N GLY A 57 41.90 0.85 -9.64
CA GLY A 57 42.92 -0.07 -10.13
C GLY A 57 42.69 -0.52 -11.57
N ALA A 58 41.43 -0.79 -11.94
CA ALA A 58 41.05 -1.21 -13.29
C ALA A 58 41.20 -0.09 -14.33
N LEU A 59 41.08 1.18 -13.93
CA LEU A 59 41.21 2.35 -14.80
C LEU A 59 42.66 2.78 -15.07
N ARG A 60 43.66 2.22 -14.38
CA ARG A 60 45.09 2.51 -14.65
C ARG A 60 45.49 1.86 -15.97
N ARG A 61 45.71 2.69 -16.99
CA ARG A 61 46.19 2.23 -18.33
C ARG A 61 47.59 1.61 -18.23
N GLY A 62 47.76 0.42 -18.78
CA GLY A 62 49.06 -0.18 -19.04
C GLY A 62 49.51 -1.27 -18.05
N THR A 63 48.74 -1.60 -17.04
CA THR A 63 49.02 -2.71 -16.10
C THR A 63 47.89 -3.75 -16.16
N ASP A 64 48.27 -5.03 -16.08
CA ASP A 64 47.26 -6.11 -15.92
C ASP A 64 46.54 -5.96 -14.58
N PRO A 65 45.21 -5.73 -14.54
CA PRO A 65 44.48 -5.51 -13.32
C PRO A 65 44.24 -6.79 -12.50
N ARG A 66 44.43 -7.96 -13.08
CA ARG A 66 44.10 -9.27 -12.47
C ARG A 66 44.80 -9.52 -11.13
N PRO A 67 46.13 -9.31 -10.99
CA PRO A 67 46.82 -9.54 -9.71
C PRO A 67 46.32 -8.60 -8.60
N ALA A 68 46.06 -7.33 -8.94
CA ALA A 68 45.57 -6.35 -7.97
C ALA A 68 44.12 -6.68 -7.53
N ILE A 69 43.29 -7.12 -8.45
CA ILE A 69 41.90 -7.55 -8.14
C ILE A 69 41.93 -8.81 -7.26
N ALA A 70 42.83 -9.78 -7.53
CA ALA A 70 42.97 -10.99 -6.71
C ALA A 70 43.39 -10.63 -5.26
N ALA A 71 44.39 -9.78 -5.10
CA ALA A 71 44.83 -9.33 -3.78
C ALA A 71 43.71 -8.61 -2.99
N LEU A 72 42.96 -7.72 -3.65
CA LEU A 72 41.80 -7.04 -3.03
C LEU A 72 40.68 -8.00 -2.66
N ARG A 73 40.46 -9.05 -3.47
CA ARG A 73 39.49 -10.12 -3.16
C ARG A 73 39.90 -10.86 -1.90
N ASP A 74 41.15 -11.27 -1.79
CA ASP A 74 41.67 -12.03 -0.64
C ASP A 74 41.62 -11.16 0.64
N GLU A 75 41.99 -9.88 0.55
CA GLU A 75 41.85 -8.91 1.62
C GLU A 75 40.37 -8.80 2.05
N ASN A 76 39.44 -8.69 1.10
CA ASN A 76 38.01 -8.57 1.37
C ASN A 76 37.45 -9.84 2.07
N LEU A 77 37.84 -11.02 1.62
CA LEU A 77 37.46 -12.29 2.28
C LEU A 77 37.98 -12.37 3.71
N SER A 78 39.21 -11.93 3.95
CA SER A 78 39.80 -11.87 5.30
C SER A 78 39.01 -10.90 6.21
N LEU A 79 38.66 -9.72 5.73
CA LEU A 79 37.87 -8.74 6.46
C LEU A 79 36.44 -9.26 6.77
N GLN A 80 35.81 -9.96 5.82
CA GLN A 80 34.51 -10.59 6.04
C GLN A 80 34.59 -11.70 7.11
N ALA A 81 35.65 -12.50 7.09
CA ALA A 81 35.88 -13.52 8.12
C ALA A 81 36.09 -12.90 9.52
N GLU A 82 36.91 -11.83 9.62
CA GLU A 82 37.12 -11.09 10.85
C GLU A 82 35.80 -10.47 11.38
N LYS A 83 35.01 -9.87 10.49
CA LYS A 83 33.68 -9.32 10.81
C LYS A 83 32.78 -10.39 11.43
N ARG A 84 32.69 -11.54 10.79
CA ARG A 84 31.86 -12.67 11.24
C ARG A 84 32.27 -13.14 12.63
N GLU A 85 33.56 -13.35 12.85
CA GLU A 85 34.09 -13.79 14.14
C GLU A 85 33.82 -12.77 15.26
N LEU A 86 33.95 -11.47 14.99
CA LEU A 86 33.66 -10.43 15.97
C LEU A 86 32.16 -10.37 16.31
N LEU A 87 31.28 -10.51 15.34
CA LEU A 87 29.84 -10.55 15.57
C LEU A 87 29.42 -11.81 16.35
N GLU A 88 29.97 -12.97 16.02
CA GLU A 88 29.73 -14.22 16.73
C GLU A 88 30.16 -14.13 18.20
N ARG A 89 31.33 -13.57 18.48
CA ARG A 89 31.80 -13.31 19.87
C ARG A 89 30.87 -12.40 20.65
N MET A 90 30.16 -11.49 19.96
CA MET A 90 29.17 -10.61 20.58
C MET A 90 27.77 -11.27 20.69
N GLY A 91 27.58 -12.50 20.19
CA GLY A 91 26.29 -13.18 20.14
C GLY A 91 25.30 -12.53 19.18
N LEU A 92 25.80 -11.82 18.16
CA LEU A 92 24.98 -11.13 17.17
C LEU A 92 24.92 -11.90 15.84
N PRO A 93 23.76 -11.88 15.13
CA PRO A 93 23.66 -12.50 13.83
C PRO A 93 24.52 -11.77 12.78
N GLU A 94 25.04 -12.50 11.80
CA GLU A 94 25.95 -11.99 10.77
C GLU A 94 25.37 -10.79 9.99
N ASN A 95 24.04 -10.82 9.75
CA ASN A 95 23.33 -9.78 9.02
C ASN A 95 22.81 -8.60 9.88
N CYS A 96 23.19 -8.52 11.17
CA CYS A 96 22.69 -7.48 12.08
C CYS A 96 23.07 -6.05 11.68
N LEU A 97 24.13 -5.90 10.89
CA LEU A 97 24.60 -4.63 10.33
C LEU A 97 24.06 -4.36 8.92
N GLU A 98 23.28 -5.26 8.34
CA GLU A 98 22.79 -5.14 6.97
C GLU A 98 21.34 -4.65 6.95
N GLU A 99 21.02 -3.88 5.91
CA GLU A 99 19.65 -3.51 5.63
C GLU A 99 18.95 -4.68 4.95
N THR A 100 17.92 -5.21 5.59
CA THR A 100 17.09 -6.26 5.00
C THR A 100 15.76 -5.65 4.55
N PRO A 101 15.47 -5.61 3.25
CA PRO A 101 14.21 -5.07 2.76
C PRO A 101 13.02 -5.91 3.28
N VAL A 102 11.98 -5.25 3.75
CA VAL A 102 10.75 -5.90 4.23
C VAL A 102 9.98 -6.52 3.06
N CYS A 103 10.03 -5.88 1.91
CA CYS A 103 9.43 -6.41 0.70
C CYS A 103 10.48 -7.03 -0.22
N SER A 104 10.61 -8.34 -0.21
CA SER A 104 11.52 -9.08 -1.08
C SER A 104 11.19 -8.96 -2.58
N LEU A 105 9.96 -8.52 -2.94
CA LEU A 105 9.54 -8.40 -4.34
C LEU A 105 10.04 -7.13 -5.01
N CYS A 106 10.09 -6.02 -4.29
CA CYS A 106 10.49 -4.72 -4.85
C CYS A 106 11.70 -4.09 -4.14
N GLY A 107 12.28 -4.75 -3.12
CA GLY A 107 13.38 -4.18 -2.34
C GLY A 107 13.02 -2.85 -1.70
N ASP A 108 11.80 -2.71 -1.17
CA ASP A 108 11.28 -1.50 -0.53
C ASP A 108 11.27 -0.25 -1.44
N THR A 109 11.17 -0.43 -2.77
CA THR A 109 10.96 0.69 -3.71
C THR A 109 9.49 1.05 -3.87
N GLY A 110 8.56 0.18 -3.45
CA GLY A 110 7.12 0.35 -3.67
C GLY A 110 6.65 0.00 -5.09
N TYR A 111 7.56 -0.21 -6.04
CA TYR A 111 7.24 -0.47 -7.45
C TYR A 111 8.00 -1.68 -7.98
N ARG A 112 7.42 -2.36 -8.96
CA ARG A 112 8.03 -3.45 -9.70
C ARG A 112 7.57 -3.41 -11.16
N ASP A 113 8.51 -3.42 -12.08
CA ASP A 113 8.25 -3.43 -13.54
C ASP A 113 7.27 -2.31 -13.99
N GLY A 114 7.39 -1.11 -13.39
CA GLY A 114 6.50 0.02 -13.66
C GLY A 114 5.13 -0.05 -12.98
N HIS A 115 4.85 -1.09 -12.20
CA HIS A 115 3.58 -1.28 -11.50
C HIS A 115 3.73 -1.13 -9.99
N VAL A 116 2.65 -0.69 -9.34
CA VAL A 116 2.58 -0.57 -7.88
C VAL A 116 2.72 -1.95 -7.23
N CYS A 117 3.71 -2.12 -6.36
CA CYS A 117 3.95 -3.37 -5.67
C CYS A 117 2.86 -3.65 -4.61
N ARG A 118 2.66 -4.92 -4.27
CA ARG A 118 1.71 -5.32 -3.22
C ARG A 118 1.97 -4.67 -1.85
N CYS A 119 3.22 -4.33 -1.53
CA CYS A 119 3.56 -3.65 -0.29
C CYS A 119 2.97 -2.23 -0.27
N LEU A 120 3.16 -1.44 -1.32
CA LEU A 120 2.61 -0.08 -1.43
C LEU A 120 1.08 -0.11 -1.56
N ARG A 121 0.51 -1.12 -2.23
CA ARG A 121 -0.96 -1.30 -2.28
C ARG A 121 -1.60 -1.45 -0.91
N ARG A 122 -0.92 -2.04 0.07
CA ARG A 122 -1.41 -2.13 1.46
C ARG A 122 -1.50 -0.76 2.12
N TYR A 123 -0.53 0.11 1.88
CA TYR A 123 -0.58 1.49 2.37
C TYR A 123 -1.70 2.26 1.68
N TYR A 124 -1.84 2.10 0.36
CA TYR A 124 -2.93 2.70 -0.39
C TYR A 124 -4.31 2.28 0.16
N ALA A 125 -4.57 0.99 0.33
CA ALA A 125 -5.82 0.49 0.90
C ALA A 125 -6.08 1.04 2.31
N ARG A 126 -5.03 1.17 3.14
CA ARG A 126 -5.14 1.76 4.48
C ARG A 126 -5.54 3.24 4.44
N GLU A 127 -4.90 4.03 3.59
CA GLU A 127 -5.21 5.45 3.45
C GLU A 127 -6.60 5.66 2.80
N GLN A 128 -6.94 4.86 1.82
CA GLN A 128 -8.28 4.86 1.21
C GLN A 128 -9.37 4.57 2.24
N LYS A 129 -9.15 3.59 3.11
CA LYS A 129 -10.08 3.26 4.20
C LYS A 129 -10.25 4.41 5.20
N LYS A 130 -9.15 5.12 5.52
CA LYS A 130 -9.22 6.33 6.36
C LYS A 130 -10.04 7.42 5.69
N GLU A 131 -9.84 7.68 4.40
CA GLU A 131 -10.56 8.71 3.66
C GLU A 131 -12.05 8.34 3.53
N LEU A 132 -12.37 7.10 3.19
CA LEU A 132 -13.75 6.59 3.20
C LEU A 132 -14.43 6.79 4.58
N SER A 133 -13.72 6.47 5.65
CA SER A 133 -14.24 6.64 7.02
C SER A 133 -14.48 8.11 7.38
N ARG A 134 -13.64 9.02 6.87
CA ARG A 134 -13.81 10.48 7.09
C ARG A 134 -14.98 11.06 6.30
N MET A 135 -15.15 10.63 5.05
CA MET A 135 -16.21 11.17 4.17
C MET A 135 -17.61 10.73 4.59
N LEU A 136 -17.73 9.54 5.17
CA LEU A 136 -19.02 8.94 5.50
C LEU A 136 -19.39 8.98 6.97
N ASP A 137 -18.51 9.53 7.83
CA ASP A 137 -18.64 9.36 9.29
C ASP A 137 -18.86 7.85 9.64
N LEU A 138 -18.21 6.98 8.85
CA LEU A 138 -18.40 5.52 8.91
C LEU A 138 -17.73 4.94 10.15
N GLY A 139 -18.36 5.16 11.28
CA GLY A 139 -17.90 4.69 12.58
C GLY A 139 -17.93 3.18 12.80
N GLY A 140 -17.95 2.37 11.74
CA GLY A 140 -17.90 0.91 11.88
C GLY A 140 -18.81 0.13 10.95
N GLN A 141 -19.41 0.75 9.95
CA GLN A 141 -20.30 0.06 9.00
C GLN A 141 -19.54 -1.01 8.21
N SER A 142 -19.95 -2.25 8.39
CA SER A 142 -19.44 -3.43 7.71
C SER A 142 -20.56 -4.44 7.54
N PHE A 143 -20.34 -5.50 6.79
CA PHE A 143 -21.31 -6.60 6.72
C PHE A 143 -21.52 -7.24 8.09
N ASP A 144 -20.49 -7.35 8.93
CA ASP A 144 -20.58 -7.94 10.26
C ASP A 144 -21.40 -7.08 11.26
N THR A 145 -21.49 -5.77 11.00
CA THR A 145 -22.25 -4.83 11.85
C THR A 145 -23.63 -4.51 11.29
N PHE A 146 -24.02 -5.14 10.17
CA PHE A 146 -25.34 -4.99 9.62
C PHE A 146 -26.33 -5.85 10.42
N ASP A 147 -27.20 -5.20 11.17
CA ASP A 147 -28.10 -5.85 12.08
C ASP A 147 -29.47 -6.06 11.45
N LEU A 148 -29.84 -7.31 11.23
CA LEU A 148 -31.13 -7.73 10.67
C LEU A 148 -32.27 -7.63 11.67
N ASP A 149 -32.01 -7.46 12.96
CA ASP A 149 -33.04 -7.35 13.99
C ASP A 149 -33.85 -6.04 13.90
N TRP A 150 -33.35 -5.06 13.13
CA TRP A 150 -34.07 -3.84 12.80
C TRP A 150 -35.25 -4.03 11.85
N TYR A 151 -35.35 -5.19 11.16
CA TYR A 151 -36.41 -5.48 10.17
C TYR A 151 -37.47 -6.39 10.78
N SER A 152 -38.72 -6.12 10.42
CA SER A 152 -39.87 -6.83 11.00
C SER A 152 -39.95 -8.29 10.55
N ASP A 153 -40.14 -9.20 11.48
CA ASP A 153 -40.46 -10.62 11.23
C ASP A 153 -41.95 -10.86 10.89
N HIS A 154 -42.79 -9.80 11.02
CA HIS A 154 -44.21 -9.96 10.75
C HIS A 154 -44.53 -10.01 9.28
N LEU A 155 -45.31 -11.01 8.87
CA LEU A 155 -45.86 -11.13 7.50
C LEU A 155 -46.96 -10.10 7.32
N LEU A 156 -46.82 -9.23 6.34
CA LEU A 156 -47.89 -8.33 5.94
C LEU A 156 -48.94 -9.11 5.08
N PRO A 157 -50.22 -8.70 5.11
CA PRO A 157 -51.26 -9.35 4.28
C PRO A 157 -50.87 -9.38 2.80
N GLY A 158 -50.88 -10.57 2.21
CA GLY A 158 -50.53 -10.80 0.81
C GLY A 158 -49.05 -10.99 0.51
N GLN A 159 -48.18 -10.97 1.52
CA GLN A 159 -46.75 -11.27 1.37
C GLN A 159 -46.44 -12.71 1.78
N SER A 160 -45.51 -13.34 1.07
CA SER A 160 -45.03 -14.71 1.35
C SER A 160 -43.77 -14.74 2.24
N LYS A 161 -43.13 -13.59 2.44
CA LYS A 161 -41.89 -13.43 3.24
C LYS A 161 -41.98 -12.17 4.09
N SER A 162 -41.43 -12.22 5.28
CA SER A 162 -41.27 -11.05 6.17
C SER A 162 -40.28 -10.05 5.58
N GLU A 163 -40.27 -8.83 6.09
CA GLU A 163 -39.32 -7.81 5.70
C GLU A 163 -37.86 -8.27 6.00
N ARG A 164 -37.66 -8.91 7.15
CA ARG A 164 -36.36 -9.48 7.54
C ARG A 164 -35.89 -10.56 6.55
N GLU A 165 -36.74 -11.52 6.21
CA GLU A 165 -36.40 -12.57 5.24
C GLU A 165 -36.10 -12.02 3.84
N GLN A 166 -36.78 -10.95 3.43
CA GLN A 166 -36.48 -10.26 2.17
C GLN A 166 -35.18 -9.50 2.21
N MET A 167 -34.89 -8.84 3.34
CA MET A 167 -33.63 -8.10 3.52
C MET A 167 -32.45 -9.07 3.52
N GLU A 168 -32.51 -10.14 4.30
CA GLU A 168 -31.47 -11.16 4.40
C GLU A 168 -31.23 -11.85 3.05
N GLY A 169 -32.23 -12.55 2.52
CA GLY A 169 -32.07 -13.44 1.38
C GLY A 169 -32.00 -12.75 0.02
N LYS A 170 -32.43 -11.48 -0.12
CA LYS A 170 -32.35 -10.74 -1.38
C LYS A 170 -31.32 -9.62 -1.34
N VAL A 171 -31.41 -8.77 -0.35
CA VAL A 171 -30.62 -7.52 -0.36
C VAL A 171 -29.23 -7.76 0.20
N TYR A 172 -29.14 -8.29 1.43
CA TYR A 172 -27.86 -8.51 2.11
C TYR A 172 -26.97 -9.52 1.36
N GLU A 173 -27.52 -10.71 1.03
CA GLU A 173 -26.76 -11.72 0.29
C GLU A 173 -26.30 -11.22 -1.09
N THR A 174 -27.15 -10.43 -1.80
CA THR A 174 -26.74 -9.81 -3.07
C THR A 174 -25.60 -8.84 -2.90
N CYS A 175 -25.61 -7.99 -1.85
CA CYS A 175 -24.53 -7.05 -1.55
C CYS A 175 -23.24 -7.77 -1.21
N VAL A 176 -23.30 -8.83 -0.39
CA VAL A 176 -22.13 -9.65 -0.05
C VAL A 176 -21.57 -10.35 -1.28
N ALA A 177 -22.42 -10.95 -2.11
CA ALA A 177 -22.02 -11.62 -3.34
C ALA A 177 -21.36 -10.63 -4.32
N PHE A 178 -21.95 -9.44 -4.49
CA PHE A 178 -21.38 -8.36 -5.32
C PHE A 178 -19.98 -7.98 -4.84
N ALA A 179 -19.81 -7.72 -3.56
CA ALA A 179 -18.50 -7.36 -2.98
C ALA A 179 -17.46 -8.49 -3.15
N HIS A 180 -17.86 -9.76 -2.96
CA HIS A 180 -16.98 -10.91 -3.10
C HIS A 180 -16.57 -11.20 -4.55
N GLN A 181 -17.43 -10.91 -5.53
CA GLN A 181 -17.19 -11.14 -6.95
C GLN A 181 -16.61 -9.91 -7.65
N PHE A 182 -16.44 -8.80 -6.94
CA PHE A 182 -15.95 -7.55 -7.50
C PHE A 182 -14.64 -7.75 -8.26
N GLY A 183 -14.58 -7.17 -9.46
CA GLY A 183 -13.42 -7.28 -10.36
C GLY A 183 -13.36 -8.57 -11.21
N ARG A 184 -14.29 -9.53 -11.01
CA ARG A 184 -14.39 -10.72 -11.89
C ARG A 184 -15.32 -10.48 -13.07
N ARG A 185 -16.37 -9.70 -12.85
CA ARG A 185 -17.34 -9.29 -13.88
C ARG A 185 -17.67 -7.82 -13.68
N PRO A 186 -17.83 -7.04 -14.76
CA PRO A 186 -18.36 -5.69 -14.67
C PRO A 186 -19.84 -5.77 -14.34
N GLU A 187 -20.24 -5.34 -13.16
CA GLU A 187 -21.63 -5.33 -12.70
C GLU A 187 -21.91 -4.00 -12.01
N ASN A 188 -23.14 -3.52 -12.15
CA ASN A 188 -23.63 -2.34 -11.46
C ASN A 188 -24.66 -2.77 -10.42
N LEU A 189 -24.61 -2.19 -9.22
CA LEU A 189 -25.56 -2.43 -8.15
C LEU A 189 -26.32 -1.13 -7.86
N LEU A 190 -27.66 -1.18 -7.93
CA LEU A 190 -28.54 -0.09 -7.56
C LEU A 190 -29.30 -0.43 -6.29
N LEU A 191 -29.09 0.36 -5.23
CA LEU A 191 -29.83 0.27 -3.97
C LEU A 191 -30.89 1.37 -3.93
N PHE A 192 -32.16 1.00 -3.89
CA PHE A 192 -33.29 1.93 -3.82
C PHE A 192 -34.28 1.54 -2.72
N GLY A 193 -35.06 2.48 -2.23
CA GLY A 193 -36.03 2.27 -1.15
C GLY A 193 -36.16 3.49 -0.25
N ALA A 194 -37.05 3.43 0.76
CA ALA A 194 -37.29 4.50 1.70
C ALA A 194 -36.04 4.87 2.54
N PRO A 195 -35.94 6.09 3.10
CA PRO A 195 -34.93 6.44 4.06
C PRO A 195 -34.90 5.47 5.25
N GLY A 196 -33.71 5.24 5.84
CA GLY A 196 -33.56 4.37 7.01
C GLY A 196 -33.41 2.87 6.73
N LEU A 197 -33.61 2.40 5.50
CA LEU A 197 -33.51 0.97 5.12
C LEU A 197 -32.06 0.48 4.88
N GLY A 198 -31.07 0.98 5.57
CA GLY A 198 -29.71 0.44 5.53
C GLY A 198 -28.91 0.62 4.22
N LYS A 199 -29.44 1.36 3.20
CA LYS A 199 -28.75 1.55 1.91
C LYS A 199 -27.32 2.07 2.05
N THR A 200 -27.14 3.12 2.86
CA THR A 200 -25.83 3.73 3.14
C THR A 200 -24.92 2.75 3.89
N HIS A 201 -25.45 1.98 4.83
CA HIS A 201 -24.70 0.95 5.54
C HIS A 201 -24.17 -0.12 4.57
N LEU A 202 -25.04 -0.68 3.71
CA LEU A 202 -24.65 -1.70 2.76
C LEU A 202 -23.68 -1.18 1.69
N SER A 203 -23.90 0.03 1.16
CA SER A 203 -22.94 0.63 0.21
C SER A 203 -21.56 0.86 0.84
N ALA A 204 -21.53 1.26 2.09
CA ALA A 204 -20.30 1.44 2.85
C ALA A 204 -19.60 0.11 3.17
N ALA A 205 -20.38 -0.93 3.53
CA ALA A 205 -19.85 -2.27 3.75
C ALA A 205 -19.23 -2.85 2.47
N ILE A 206 -19.87 -2.67 1.31
CA ILE A 206 -19.31 -3.03 0.01
C ILE A 206 -18.01 -2.27 -0.26
N ALA A 207 -18.01 -0.94 -0.10
CA ALA A 207 -16.85 -0.12 -0.34
C ALA A 207 -15.65 -0.55 0.53
N ARG A 208 -15.89 -0.89 1.79
CA ARG A 208 -14.88 -1.40 2.73
C ARG A 208 -14.31 -2.75 2.27
N ASP A 209 -15.17 -3.74 1.98
CA ASP A 209 -14.75 -5.08 1.57
C ASP A 209 -13.96 -5.06 0.25
N VAL A 210 -14.38 -4.26 -0.71
CA VAL A 210 -13.69 -4.05 -1.99
C VAL A 210 -12.35 -3.36 -1.80
N SER A 211 -12.27 -2.35 -0.92
CA SER A 211 -11.02 -1.67 -0.57
C SER A 211 -10.04 -2.59 0.15
N ASP A 212 -10.52 -3.45 1.07
CA ASP A 212 -9.69 -4.42 1.78
C ASP A 212 -9.07 -5.48 0.82
N LYS A 213 -9.72 -5.74 -0.33
CA LYS A 213 -9.19 -6.56 -1.43
C LYS A 213 -8.17 -5.83 -2.31
N GLY A 214 -7.94 -4.55 -2.06
CA GLY A 214 -6.93 -3.74 -2.75
C GLY A 214 -7.42 -3.06 -4.03
N PHE A 215 -8.73 -3.02 -4.26
CA PHE A 215 -9.29 -2.22 -5.35
C PHE A 215 -9.40 -0.75 -4.95
N SER A 216 -9.28 0.13 -5.93
CA SER A 216 -9.55 1.56 -5.73
C SER A 216 -11.06 1.79 -5.65
N VAL A 217 -11.49 2.52 -4.63
CA VAL A 217 -12.91 2.85 -4.42
C VAL A 217 -13.06 4.36 -4.29
N VAL A 218 -13.99 4.93 -5.03
CA VAL A 218 -14.43 6.32 -4.85
C VAL A 218 -15.85 6.28 -4.31
N TYR A 219 -16.06 6.94 -3.18
CA TYR A 219 -17.38 7.10 -2.58
C TYR A 219 -17.73 8.58 -2.53
N ASP A 220 -18.76 8.99 -3.25
CA ASP A 220 -19.11 10.38 -3.37
C ASP A 220 -20.60 10.57 -3.61
N THR A 221 -21.11 11.79 -3.41
CA THR A 221 -22.47 12.16 -3.78
C THR A 221 -22.56 12.47 -5.26
N ALA A 222 -23.72 12.19 -5.86
CA ALA A 222 -23.94 12.53 -7.27
C ALA A 222 -23.72 14.03 -7.54
N SER A 223 -24.18 14.89 -6.65
CA SER A 223 -23.99 16.34 -6.76
C SER A 223 -22.52 16.72 -6.84
N HIS A 224 -21.69 16.16 -5.95
CA HIS A 224 -20.25 16.47 -5.94
C HIS A 224 -19.52 15.89 -7.16
N VAL A 225 -19.92 14.70 -7.63
CA VAL A 225 -19.41 14.12 -8.88
C VAL A 225 -19.74 15.05 -10.07
N PHE A 226 -20.99 15.52 -10.18
CA PHE A 226 -21.37 16.46 -11.25
C PHE A 226 -20.65 17.79 -11.16
N GLU A 227 -20.48 18.37 -9.97
CA GLU A 227 -19.74 19.61 -9.76
C GLU A 227 -18.29 19.50 -10.25
N ARG A 228 -17.62 18.36 -9.97
CA ARG A 228 -16.28 18.09 -10.48
C ARG A 228 -16.24 18.04 -12.01
N PHE A 229 -17.21 17.38 -12.66
CA PHE A 229 -17.29 17.35 -14.11
C PHE A 229 -17.57 18.72 -14.72
N GLU A 230 -18.42 19.54 -14.09
CA GLU A 230 -18.70 20.90 -14.52
C GLU A 230 -17.46 21.79 -14.40
N THR A 231 -16.75 21.71 -13.30
CA THR A 231 -15.48 22.44 -13.09
C THR A 231 -14.44 22.08 -14.14
N GLN A 232 -14.31 20.80 -14.51
CA GLN A 232 -13.42 20.39 -15.58
C GLN A 232 -13.83 20.95 -16.95
N LYS A 233 -15.13 20.95 -17.24
CA LYS A 233 -15.63 21.36 -18.55
C LYS A 233 -15.64 22.89 -18.76
N PHE A 234 -15.86 23.63 -17.68
CA PHE A 234 -16.07 25.07 -17.72
C PHE A 234 -15.04 25.88 -16.90
N GLY A 235 -14.27 25.22 -16.04
CA GLY A 235 -13.18 25.79 -15.25
C GLY A 235 -12.00 26.18 -16.15
N GLY A 236 -11.50 27.40 -15.99
CA GLY A 236 -10.32 27.87 -16.70
C GLY A 236 -9.05 27.13 -16.30
N ARG A 237 -7.98 27.27 -17.08
CA ARG A 237 -6.67 26.58 -17.01
C ARG A 237 -5.90 26.66 -15.67
N GLU A 238 -6.46 27.16 -14.59
CA GLU A 238 -5.72 27.45 -13.34
C GLU A 238 -5.69 26.27 -12.33
N ASP A 239 -6.52 25.23 -12.49
CA ASP A 239 -6.55 24.09 -11.56
C ASP A 239 -6.05 22.79 -12.21
N GLN A 240 -4.73 22.66 -12.36
CA GLN A 240 -4.10 21.41 -12.83
C GLN A 240 -4.34 20.22 -11.86
N GLU A 241 -4.54 20.48 -10.59
CA GLU A 241 -4.80 19.46 -9.57
C GLU A 241 -6.21 18.85 -9.71
N THR A 242 -7.21 19.70 -9.98
CA THR A 242 -8.59 19.28 -10.22
C THR A 242 -8.74 18.51 -11.54
N ALA A 243 -7.99 18.88 -12.57
CA ALA A 243 -8.01 18.20 -13.87
C ALA A 243 -7.50 16.76 -13.79
N ALA A 244 -6.43 16.51 -13.02
CA ALA A 244 -5.87 15.17 -12.82
C ALA A 244 -6.82 14.25 -12.02
N ASP A 245 -7.51 14.81 -11.02
CA ASP A 245 -8.48 14.05 -10.21
C ASP A 245 -9.72 13.66 -11.03
N VAL A 246 -10.18 14.53 -11.93
CA VAL A 246 -11.32 14.24 -12.80
C VAL A 246 -10.95 13.29 -13.93
N GLU A 247 -9.73 13.37 -14.45
CA GLU A 247 -9.25 12.41 -15.45
C GLU A 247 -9.15 11.00 -14.85
N ALA A 248 -8.67 10.89 -13.61
CA ALA A 248 -8.65 9.62 -12.86
C ALA A 248 -10.07 9.08 -12.61
N LEU A 249 -11.02 9.94 -12.24
CA LEU A 249 -12.44 9.60 -12.06
C LEU A 249 -13.09 9.16 -13.38
N THR A 250 -12.82 9.88 -14.47
CA THR A 250 -13.35 9.56 -15.81
C THR A 250 -12.79 8.21 -16.30
N GLN A 251 -11.54 7.93 -16.03
CA GLN A 251 -10.91 6.66 -16.39
C GLN A 251 -11.47 5.51 -15.55
N LEU A 252 -11.67 5.71 -14.24
CA LEU A 252 -12.34 4.74 -13.37
C LEU A 252 -13.77 4.40 -13.83
N VAL A 253 -14.54 5.41 -14.24
CA VAL A 253 -15.90 5.20 -14.76
C VAL A 253 -15.86 4.47 -16.10
N LYS A 254 -14.91 4.81 -17.00
CA LYS A 254 -14.76 4.15 -18.32
C LYS A 254 -14.26 2.71 -18.24
N GLU A 255 -13.38 2.41 -17.26
CA GLU A 255 -12.82 1.05 -17.08
C GLU A 255 -13.83 0.09 -16.42
N ASN A 256 -14.89 0.62 -15.78
CA ASN A 256 -15.90 -0.16 -15.07
C ASN A 256 -17.31 -0.04 -15.73
N ALA A 257 -17.44 0.62 -16.87
CA ALA A 257 -18.66 0.68 -17.67
C ALA A 257 -18.65 -0.35 -18.81
#